data_e2b2bbf5007e1595828122d515b8fc0a
#
_entry.id   e2b2bbf5007e1595828122d515b8fc0a
#
_cell.length_a   1.000
_cell.length_b   1.000
_cell.length_c   1.000
_cell.angle_alpha   90.00
_cell.angle_beta   90.00
_cell.angle_gamma   90.00
#
_symmetry.space_group_name_H-M   'P 1'
#
loop_
_entity.id
_entity.type
_entity.pdbx_description
1 polymer ?
#
loop_
_entity_poly.entity_id
_entity_poly.type
_entity_poly.pdbx_seq_one_letter_code
_entity_poly.pdbx_strand_id
1 'polypeptide(L)'
;LSIRCHNRVLVLLAALFAAAALLPFLNHAPNRLVSGAPLGLAELFPTVAPALRALPLLLCLLAFVPGKPGAWLVLLSAQALFIALLYTTGAEAAQLAQTGSRLARTSPGSGLWLMLAVALLAASDAIGRLTRKPLWRWLLQAQIWIAPLWLLMSGHFDALSLLKEYANRQTVFDDAAARHLMLLFGTLSARSRWGCRSGSSAIAVLAGSRACSRRSILFRRCRLLRCSAC
;
A
#
# COMPACT_ATOMS: atom_id res chain seq x y z
N LEU A 1 -27.08 15.63 -21.91
CA LEU A 1 -25.74 15.34 -21.38
C LEU A 1 -25.87 14.13 -20.47
N SER A 2 -25.57 12.90 -20.96
CA SER A 2 -25.51 11.72 -20.08
C SER A 2 -24.18 11.77 -19.30
N ILE A 3 -24.24 12.15 -18.05
CA ILE A 3 -23.09 12.13 -17.13
C ILE A 3 -22.76 10.67 -16.88
N ARG A 4 -21.72 10.16 -17.55
CA ARG A 4 -21.23 8.79 -17.33
C ARG A 4 -20.10 8.79 -16.31
N CYS A 5 -20.28 8.06 -15.21
CA CYS A 5 -19.20 7.82 -14.25
C CYS A 5 -18.12 6.95 -14.90
N HIS A 6 -16.92 7.52 -15.10
CA HIS A 6 -15.77 6.82 -15.70
C HIS A 6 -14.99 5.97 -14.70
N ASN A 7 -15.05 6.33 -13.42
CA ASN A 7 -14.33 5.64 -12.36
C ASN A 7 -15.22 5.33 -11.16
N ARG A 8 -15.89 4.18 -11.18
CA ARG A 8 -16.72 3.71 -10.05
C ARG A 8 -15.91 3.42 -8.78
N VAL A 9 -14.65 3.01 -8.94
CA VAL A 9 -13.76 2.75 -7.80
C VAL A 9 -13.50 4.04 -7.04
N LEU A 10 -13.26 5.14 -7.75
CA LEU A 10 -13.01 6.44 -7.14
C LEU A 10 -14.22 6.98 -6.35
N VAL A 11 -15.45 6.70 -6.82
CA VAL A 11 -16.67 7.05 -6.08
C VAL A 11 -16.76 6.26 -4.77
N LEU A 12 -16.45 4.97 -4.80
CA LEU A 12 -16.40 4.14 -3.58
C LEU A 12 -15.32 4.66 -2.62
N LEU A 13 -14.13 4.98 -3.13
CA LEU A 13 -13.04 5.54 -2.32
C LEU A 13 -13.42 6.89 -1.72
N ALA A 14 -14.16 7.74 -2.45
CA ALA A 14 -14.68 8.99 -1.92
C ALA A 14 -15.68 8.77 -0.77
N ALA A 15 -16.56 7.78 -0.89
CA ALA A 15 -17.48 7.42 0.19
C ALA A 15 -16.73 6.89 1.43
N LEU A 16 -15.71 6.06 1.23
CA LEU A 16 -14.85 5.58 2.32
C LEU A 16 -14.08 6.73 2.97
N PHE A 17 -13.59 7.70 2.20
CA PHE A 17 -12.93 8.88 2.75
C PHE A 17 -13.89 9.73 3.58
N ALA A 18 -15.12 9.91 3.13
CA ALA A 18 -16.15 10.62 3.89
C ALA A 18 -16.46 9.92 5.23
N ALA A 19 -16.55 8.59 5.22
CA ALA A 19 -16.73 7.80 6.43
C ALA A 19 -15.50 7.92 7.36
N ALA A 20 -14.28 7.90 6.81
CA ALA A 20 -13.05 8.06 7.56
C ALA A 20 -12.95 9.43 8.26
N ALA A 21 -13.52 10.48 7.66
CA ALA A 21 -13.55 11.83 8.24
C ALA A 21 -14.42 11.96 9.49
N LEU A 22 -15.28 10.96 9.75
CA LEU A 22 -16.11 10.89 10.97
C LEU A 22 -15.43 10.08 12.08
N LEU A 23 -14.37 9.37 11.77
CA LEU A 23 -13.60 8.57 12.72
C LEU A 23 -12.52 9.41 13.41
N PRO A 24 -12.00 8.95 14.57
CA PRO A 24 -10.90 9.63 15.26
C PRO A 24 -9.66 9.78 14.36
N PHE A 25 -9.17 11.00 14.25
CA PHE A 25 -7.97 11.31 13.47
C PHE A 25 -6.68 10.97 14.25
N LEU A 26 -6.63 11.41 15.52
CA LEU A 26 -5.56 11.08 16.47
C LEU A 26 -6.15 10.54 17.76
N ASN A 27 -5.35 9.80 18.52
CA ASN A 27 -5.65 9.44 19.90
C ASN A 27 -4.58 10.09 20.79
N HIS A 28 -4.99 10.85 21.79
CA HIS A 28 -4.10 11.53 22.72
C HIS A 28 -4.30 10.99 24.14
N ALA A 29 -3.23 10.48 24.75
CA ALA A 29 -3.22 10.02 26.13
C ALA A 29 -2.28 10.90 26.97
N PRO A 30 -2.72 11.43 28.12
CA PRO A 30 -1.88 12.26 28.98
C PRO A 30 -0.74 11.48 29.66
N ASN A 31 -0.89 10.18 29.79
CA ASN A 31 0.13 9.28 30.35
C ASN A 31 0.00 7.85 29.78
N ARG A 32 0.92 6.95 30.21
CA ARG A 32 0.96 5.54 29.72
C ARG A 32 -0.13 4.65 30.30
N LEU A 33 -0.79 5.07 31.37
CA LEU A 33 -1.74 4.24 32.13
C LEU A 33 -3.18 4.47 31.69
N VAL A 34 -3.46 5.57 30.99
CA VAL A 34 -4.80 5.95 30.54
C VAL A 34 -4.95 5.66 29.06
N SER A 35 -6.08 5.09 28.69
CA SER A 35 -6.45 4.96 27.28
C SER A 35 -6.57 6.34 26.63
N GLY A 36 -6.03 6.48 25.40
CA GLY A 36 -6.06 7.76 24.70
C GLY A 36 -7.47 8.24 24.41
N ALA A 37 -7.73 9.52 24.63
CA ALA A 37 -8.95 10.16 24.17
C ALA A 37 -8.92 10.30 22.64
N PRO A 38 -10.00 9.90 21.93
CA PRO A 38 -10.09 10.06 20.49
C PRO A 38 -10.32 11.53 20.15
N LEU A 39 -9.46 12.09 19.30
CA LEU A 39 -9.57 13.46 18.79
C LEU A 39 -10.05 13.42 17.34
N GLY A 40 -11.16 14.06 17.07
CA GLY A 40 -11.74 14.17 15.75
C GLY A 40 -11.06 15.23 14.88
N LEU A 41 -11.24 15.12 13.56
CA LEU A 41 -10.69 16.06 12.59
C LEU A 41 -11.15 17.52 12.86
N ALA A 42 -12.40 17.70 13.32
CA ALA A 42 -12.97 19.02 13.58
C ALA A 42 -12.40 19.70 14.85
N GLU A 43 -11.99 18.90 15.81
CA GLU A 43 -11.41 19.37 17.06
C GLU A 43 -9.96 19.83 16.86
N LEU A 44 -9.21 19.04 16.08
CA LEU A 44 -7.80 19.33 15.78
C LEU A 44 -7.64 20.51 14.79
N PHE A 45 -8.48 20.54 13.76
CA PHE A 45 -8.35 21.49 12.65
C PHE A 45 -9.64 22.26 12.39
N PRO A 46 -10.10 23.14 13.29
CA PRO A 46 -11.37 23.85 13.11
C PRO A 46 -11.43 24.66 11.82
N THR A 47 -10.29 25.21 11.37
CA THR A 47 -10.19 26.01 10.13
C THR A 47 -10.03 25.15 8.88
N VAL A 48 -9.33 24.02 8.95
CA VAL A 48 -9.01 23.16 7.81
C VAL A 48 -10.00 22.00 7.64
N ALA A 49 -10.68 21.61 8.71
CA ALA A 49 -11.64 20.52 8.69
C ALA A 49 -12.73 20.64 7.61
N PRO A 50 -13.31 21.82 7.32
CA PRO A 50 -14.28 21.97 6.24
C PRO A 50 -13.68 21.62 4.87
N ALA A 51 -12.45 22.07 4.60
CA ALA A 51 -11.75 21.76 3.34
C ALA A 51 -11.45 20.27 3.21
N LEU A 52 -10.95 19.62 4.27
CA LEU A 52 -10.70 18.18 4.31
C LEU A 52 -11.99 17.35 4.14
N ARG A 53 -13.11 17.82 4.71
CA ARG A 53 -14.42 17.19 4.51
C ARG A 53 -14.99 17.40 3.12
N ALA A 54 -14.57 18.45 2.40
CA ALA A 54 -14.94 18.66 1.01
C ALA A 54 -14.17 17.82 0.00
N LEU A 55 -13.02 17.24 0.40
CA LEU A 55 -12.20 16.38 -0.47
C LEU A 55 -12.92 15.17 -1.07
N PRO A 56 -13.85 14.48 -0.39
CA PRO A 56 -14.65 13.43 -1.02
C PRO A 56 -15.45 13.93 -2.22
N LEU A 57 -15.95 15.17 -2.18
CA LEU A 57 -16.65 15.78 -3.30
C LEU A 57 -15.69 16.00 -4.48
N LEU A 58 -14.47 16.46 -4.22
CA LEU A 58 -13.44 16.60 -5.25
C LEU A 58 -13.12 15.24 -5.88
N LEU A 59 -12.92 14.20 -5.10
CA LEU A 59 -12.69 12.84 -5.62
C LEU A 59 -13.86 12.33 -6.43
N CYS A 60 -15.10 12.59 -5.99
CA CYS A 60 -16.30 12.29 -6.77
C CYS A 60 -16.32 13.04 -8.10
N LEU A 61 -16.00 14.34 -8.13
CA LEU A 61 -15.96 15.12 -9.37
C LEU A 61 -14.88 14.58 -10.33
N LEU A 62 -13.71 14.24 -9.83
CA LEU A 62 -12.64 13.65 -10.62
C LEU A 62 -13.02 12.28 -11.22
N ALA A 63 -13.97 11.55 -10.62
CA ALA A 63 -14.47 10.28 -11.14
C ALA A 63 -15.20 10.43 -12.49
N PHE A 64 -15.62 11.62 -12.85
CA PHE A 64 -16.30 11.92 -14.11
C PHE A 64 -15.36 12.45 -15.20
N VAL A 65 -14.11 12.77 -14.88
CA VAL A 65 -13.12 13.26 -15.84
C VAL A 65 -12.54 12.07 -16.63
N PRO A 66 -12.78 12.02 -17.96
CA PRO A 66 -12.33 10.88 -18.78
C PRO A 66 -10.84 10.97 -19.14
N GLY A 67 -10.27 9.81 -19.47
CA GLY A 67 -8.96 9.70 -20.10
C GLY A 67 -7.76 9.89 -19.20
N LYS A 68 -6.59 10.06 -19.82
CA LYS A 68 -5.31 10.22 -19.12
C LYS A 68 -5.21 11.49 -18.26
N PRO A 69 -5.72 12.67 -18.70
CA PRO A 69 -5.67 13.87 -17.86
C PRO A 69 -6.41 13.69 -16.55
N GLY A 70 -7.59 13.04 -16.58
CA GLY A 70 -8.31 12.71 -15.35
C GLY A 70 -7.51 11.81 -14.41
N ALA A 71 -6.82 10.80 -14.94
CA ALA A 71 -5.97 9.93 -14.14
C ALA A 71 -4.77 10.68 -13.53
N TRP A 72 -4.15 11.62 -14.24
CA TRP A 72 -3.10 12.47 -13.68
C TRP A 72 -3.62 13.38 -12.56
N LEU A 73 -4.80 13.99 -12.73
CA LEU A 73 -5.42 14.81 -11.68
C LEU A 73 -5.71 13.99 -10.43
N VAL A 74 -6.24 12.77 -10.58
CA VAL A 74 -6.46 11.86 -9.45
C VAL A 74 -5.16 11.50 -8.76
N LEU A 75 -4.10 11.17 -9.52
CA LEU A 75 -2.79 10.83 -8.96
C LEU A 75 -2.22 12.00 -8.14
N LEU A 76 -2.19 13.20 -8.72
CA LEU A 76 -1.63 14.37 -8.06
C LEU A 76 -2.44 14.78 -6.83
N SER A 77 -3.79 14.76 -6.91
CA SER A 77 -4.66 15.07 -5.78
C SER A 77 -4.53 14.05 -4.66
N ALA A 78 -4.44 12.76 -4.99
CA ALA A 78 -4.26 11.68 -4.01
C ALA A 78 -2.89 11.77 -3.32
N GLN A 79 -1.82 12.10 -4.06
CA GLN A 79 -0.49 12.32 -3.48
C GLN A 79 -0.46 13.56 -2.58
N ALA A 80 -1.01 14.68 -3.04
CA ALA A 80 -1.09 15.90 -2.25
C ALA A 80 -1.87 15.65 -0.95
N LEU A 81 -2.98 14.93 -1.03
CA LEU A 81 -3.76 14.52 0.13
C LEU A 81 -2.96 13.64 1.08
N PHE A 82 -2.27 12.62 0.56
CA PHE A 82 -1.45 11.73 1.37
C PHE A 82 -0.35 12.47 2.13
N ILE A 83 0.35 13.37 1.46
CA ILE A 83 1.41 14.20 2.06
C ILE A 83 0.81 15.17 3.09
N ALA A 84 -0.32 15.83 2.77
CA ALA A 84 -0.98 16.75 3.67
C ALA A 84 -1.45 16.06 4.96
N LEU A 85 -2.03 14.87 4.87
CA LEU A 85 -2.45 14.08 6.03
C LEU A 85 -1.25 13.70 6.92
N LEU A 86 -0.14 13.29 6.34
CA LEU A 86 1.07 12.98 7.09
C LEU A 86 1.68 14.22 7.73
N TYR A 87 1.76 15.31 6.98
CA TYR A 87 2.30 16.57 7.49
C TYR A 87 1.47 17.11 8.66
N THR A 88 0.16 17.19 8.50
CA THR A 88 -0.74 17.65 9.57
C THR A 88 -0.68 16.75 10.80
N THR A 89 -0.55 15.42 10.60
CA THR A 89 -0.39 14.48 11.72
C THR A 89 0.86 14.77 12.54
N GLY A 90 2.00 15.02 11.90
CA GLY A 90 3.26 15.34 12.59
C GLY A 90 3.17 16.70 13.31
N ALA A 91 2.62 17.72 12.63
CA ALA A 91 2.47 19.06 13.19
C ALA A 91 1.59 19.07 14.44
N GLU A 92 0.44 18.39 14.40
CA GLU A 92 -0.46 18.29 15.56
C GLU A 92 0.13 17.46 16.70
N ALA A 93 0.82 16.37 16.37
CA ALA A 93 1.51 15.58 17.39
C ALA A 93 2.59 16.41 18.10
N ALA A 94 3.31 17.27 17.37
CA ALA A 94 4.29 18.19 17.94
C ALA A 94 3.64 19.26 18.82
N GLN A 95 2.52 19.84 18.40
CA GLN A 95 1.77 20.84 19.15
C GLN A 95 1.20 20.24 20.44
N LEU A 96 0.57 19.07 20.37
CA LEU A 96 0.06 18.34 21.54
C LEU A 96 1.18 17.93 22.51
N ALA A 97 2.39 17.66 21.99
CA ALA A 97 3.54 17.35 22.83
C ALA A 97 4.09 18.58 23.58
N GLN A 98 3.95 19.79 23.02
CA GLN A 98 4.36 21.05 23.66
C GLN A 98 3.38 21.48 24.76
N THR A 99 2.08 21.27 24.55
CA THR A 99 1.02 21.65 25.50
C THR A 99 0.77 20.61 26.58
N GLY A 100 1.19 19.35 26.34
CA GLY A 100 0.98 18.22 27.24
C GLY A 100 2.16 17.92 28.17
N SER A 101 2.01 16.87 29.00
CA SER A 101 3.08 16.36 29.83
C SER A 101 4.15 15.63 28.98
N ARG A 102 5.40 15.50 29.50
CA ARG A 102 6.45 14.71 28.83
C ARG A 102 6.06 13.24 28.65
N LEU A 103 5.10 12.74 29.43
CA LEU A 103 4.59 11.38 29.37
C LEU A 103 3.41 11.23 28.39
N ALA A 104 2.96 12.33 27.80
CA ALA A 104 1.86 12.33 26.84
C ALA A 104 2.20 11.54 25.59
N ARG A 105 1.22 10.80 25.12
CA ARG A 105 1.32 9.92 23.94
C ARG A 105 0.29 10.32 22.91
N THR A 106 0.75 10.57 21.71
CA THR A 106 -0.12 10.83 20.55
C THR A 106 0.09 9.70 19.54
N SER A 107 -0.98 9.01 19.18
CA SER A 107 -0.96 7.95 18.20
C SER A 107 -1.94 8.20 17.05
N PRO A 108 -1.67 7.72 15.84
CA PRO A 108 -2.60 7.80 14.73
C PRO A 108 -3.92 7.11 15.05
N GLY A 109 -5.04 7.77 14.76
CA GLY A 109 -6.38 7.20 14.93
C GLY A 109 -6.81 6.37 13.73
N SER A 110 -7.95 5.66 13.88
CA SER A 110 -8.50 4.81 12.81
C SER A 110 -8.91 5.62 11.57
N GLY A 111 -9.40 6.84 11.76
CA GLY A 111 -9.76 7.74 10.66
C GLY A 111 -8.57 8.11 9.80
N LEU A 112 -7.43 8.48 10.42
CA LEU A 112 -6.20 8.79 9.71
C LEU A 112 -5.71 7.59 8.88
N TRP A 113 -5.66 6.38 9.47
CA TRP A 113 -5.24 5.18 8.76
C TRP A 113 -6.11 4.89 7.54
N LEU A 114 -7.42 5.02 7.69
CA LEU A 114 -8.35 4.80 6.58
C LEU A 114 -8.21 5.87 5.49
N MET A 115 -8.03 7.15 5.86
CA MET A 115 -7.78 8.22 4.88
C MET A 115 -6.47 8.01 4.11
N LEU A 116 -5.39 7.64 4.79
CA LEU A 116 -4.10 7.32 4.15
C LEU A 116 -4.25 6.12 3.19
N ALA A 117 -4.95 5.07 3.61
CA ALA A 117 -5.22 3.91 2.76
C ALA A 117 -6.03 4.30 1.50
N VAL A 118 -7.07 5.11 1.65
CA VAL A 118 -7.89 5.60 0.52
C VAL A 118 -7.04 6.42 -0.44
N ALA A 119 -6.19 7.33 0.07
CA ALA A 119 -5.30 8.12 -0.77
C ALA A 119 -4.33 7.24 -1.57
N LEU A 120 -3.71 6.23 -0.94
CA LEU A 120 -2.83 5.27 -1.61
C LEU A 120 -3.56 4.41 -2.65
N LEU A 121 -4.79 3.97 -2.35
CA LEU A 121 -5.61 3.19 -3.27
C LEU A 121 -6.03 4.04 -4.48
N ALA A 122 -6.41 5.31 -4.27
CA ALA A 122 -6.74 6.24 -5.35
C ALA A 122 -5.53 6.50 -6.26
N ALA A 123 -4.35 6.71 -5.68
CA ALA A 123 -3.11 6.86 -6.44
C ALA A 123 -2.77 5.58 -7.24
N SER A 124 -2.92 4.40 -6.63
CA SER A 124 -2.67 3.11 -7.30
C SER A 124 -3.63 2.83 -8.45
N ASP A 125 -4.94 3.15 -8.30
CA ASP A 125 -5.93 3.05 -9.38
C ASP A 125 -5.57 4.00 -10.53
N ALA A 126 -5.21 5.24 -10.22
CA ALA A 126 -4.79 6.23 -11.21
C ALA A 126 -3.55 5.77 -11.99
N ILE A 127 -2.51 5.26 -11.31
CA ILE A 127 -1.31 4.69 -11.94
C ILE A 127 -1.66 3.53 -12.86
N GLY A 128 -2.58 2.65 -12.44
CA GLY A 128 -3.07 1.54 -13.25
C GLY A 128 -3.73 1.97 -14.56
N ARG A 129 -4.36 3.15 -14.57
CA ARG A 129 -5.01 3.77 -15.75
C ARG A 129 -4.02 4.52 -16.63
N LEU A 130 -2.95 5.10 -16.05
CA LEU A 130 -1.95 5.87 -16.78
C LEU A 130 -1.04 4.99 -17.61
N THR A 131 -0.59 3.85 -17.08
CA THR A 131 0.38 3.00 -17.76
C THR A 131 0.15 1.52 -17.53
N ARG A 132 0.40 0.73 -18.59
CA ARG A 132 0.41 -0.75 -18.52
C ARG A 132 1.83 -1.32 -18.37
N LYS A 133 2.87 -0.51 -18.56
CA LYS A 133 4.26 -0.96 -18.48
C LYS A 133 4.65 -1.16 -17.01
N PRO A 134 5.12 -2.34 -16.59
CA PRO A 134 5.38 -2.64 -15.19
C PRO A 134 6.44 -1.72 -14.58
N LEU A 135 7.51 -1.43 -15.29
CA LEU A 135 8.58 -0.55 -14.80
C LEU A 135 8.06 0.86 -14.43
N TRP A 136 7.25 1.47 -15.31
CA TRP A 136 6.67 2.78 -15.05
C TRP A 136 5.68 2.76 -13.88
N ARG A 137 4.95 1.68 -13.72
CA ARG A 137 4.06 1.51 -12.55
C ARG A 137 4.85 1.47 -11.25
N TRP A 138 5.96 0.73 -11.21
CA TRP A 138 6.85 0.67 -10.07
C TRP A 138 7.49 2.02 -9.75
N LEU A 139 7.97 2.76 -10.75
CA LEU A 139 8.56 4.08 -10.56
C LEU A 139 7.55 5.09 -10.02
N LEU A 140 6.33 5.14 -10.60
CA LEU A 140 5.26 6.01 -10.14
C LEU A 140 4.76 5.63 -8.73
N GLN A 141 4.80 4.36 -8.37
CA GLN A 141 4.45 3.91 -7.02
C GLN A 141 5.57 4.24 -6.02
N ALA A 142 6.81 4.05 -6.40
CA ALA A 142 7.97 4.32 -5.53
C ALA A 142 8.10 5.82 -5.20
N GLN A 143 7.83 6.71 -6.16
CA GLN A 143 7.92 8.15 -5.94
C GLN A 143 6.95 8.68 -4.85
N ILE A 144 5.82 7.98 -4.60
CA ILE A 144 4.86 8.37 -3.55
C ILE A 144 5.53 8.38 -2.17
N TRP A 145 6.53 7.52 -1.97
CA TRP A 145 7.21 7.37 -0.69
C TRP A 145 8.34 8.37 -0.44
N ILE A 146 8.73 9.17 -1.45
CA ILE A 146 9.84 10.14 -1.30
C ILE A 146 9.50 11.18 -0.22
N ALA A 147 8.33 11.81 -0.30
CA ALA A 147 7.93 12.83 0.66
C ALA A 147 7.70 12.28 2.10
N PRO A 148 7.02 11.13 2.31
CA PRO A 148 6.94 10.50 3.63
C PRO A 148 8.30 10.16 4.23
N LEU A 149 9.23 9.63 3.44
CA LEU A 149 10.59 9.33 3.89
C LEU A 149 11.33 10.61 4.27
N TRP A 150 11.20 11.67 3.48
CA TRP A 150 11.79 12.96 3.79
C TRP A 150 11.22 13.54 5.09
N LEU A 151 9.90 13.49 5.31
CA LEU A 151 9.24 13.90 6.55
C LEU A 151 9.72 13.08 7.75
N LEU A 152 9.94 11.78 7.56
CA LEU A 152 10.47 10.90 8.60
C LEU A 152 11.91 11.27 8.96
N MET A 153 12.76 11.48 7.94
CA MET A 153 14.17 11.83 8.15
C MET A 153 14.36 13.25 8.72
N SER A 154 13.41 14.16 8.49
CA SER A 154 13.43 15.51 9.06
C SER A 154 13.01 15.58 10.52
N GLY A 155 12.64 14.44 11.15
CA GLY A 155 12.16 14.42 12.53
C GLY A 155 10.73 14.91 12.73
N HIS A 156 9.98 15.12 11.64
CA HIS A 156 8.63 15.67 11.70
C HIS A 156 7.65 14.80 12.52
N PHE A 157 7.94 13.51 12.64
CA PHE A 157 7.13 12.53 13.36
C PHE A 157 7.65 12.17 14.77
N ASP A 158 8.73 12.79 15.24
CA ASP A 158 9.39 12.42 16.52
C ASP A 158 8.46 12.58 17.73
N ALA A 159 7.44 13.44 17.63
CA ALA A 159 6.43 13.62 18.65
C ALA A 159 5.40 12.46 18.73
N LEU A 160 5.29 11.62 17.69
CA LEU A 160 4.41 10.47 17.70
C LEU A 160 4.91 9.39 18.67
N SER A 161 3.96 8.74 19.35
CA SER A 161 4.27 7.70 20.35
C SER A 161 5.09 6.53 19.79
N LEU A 162 4.88 6.19 18.51
CA LEU A 162 5.60 5.12 17.83
C LEU A 162 7.10 5.45 17.74
N LEU A 163 7.47 6.65 17.32
CA LEU A 163 8.87 7.05 17.18
C LEU A 163 9.53 7.34 18.52
N LYS A 164 8.79 7.89 19.49
CA LYS A 164 9.26 8.01 20.88
C LYS A 164 9.60 6.63 21.48
N GLU A 165 8.77 5.63 21.24
CA GLU A 165 9.01 4.28 21.74
C GLU A 165 10.18 3.59 20.99
N TYR A 166 10.28 3.81 19.67
CA TYR A 166 11.43 3.35 18.89
C TYR A 166 12.74 3.96 19.41
N ALA A 167 12.80 5.27 19.59
CA ALA A 167 13.99 5.95 20.11
C ALA A 167 14.42 5.43 21.50
N ASN A 168 13.44 5.10 22.36
CA ASN A 168 13.70 4.56 23.69
C ASN A 168 14.20 3.11 23.68
N ARG A 169 13.92 2.31 22.65
CA ARG A 169 14.23 0.89 22.55
C ARG A 169 14.88 0.50 21.23
N GLN A 170 15.60 1.41 20.61
CA GLN A 170 16.17 1.25 19.28
C GLN A 170 16.97 -0.04 19.12
N THR A 171 17.90 -0.31 20.04
CA THR A 171 18.75 -1.52 19.96
C THR A 171 17.95 -2.81 19.98
N VAL A 172 16.95 -2.91 20.87
CA VAL A 172 16.09 -4.09 20.98
C VAL A 172 15.24 -4.27 19.71
N PHE A 173 14.73 -3.16 19.16
CA PHE A 173 13.92 -3.17 17.95
C PHE A 173 14.74 -3.57 16.72
N ASP A 174 15.93 -3.00 16.57
CA ASP A 174 16.82 -3.26 15.43
C ASP A 174 17.29 -4.72 15.43
N ASP A 175 17.64 -5.26 16.60
CA ASP A 175 17.98 -6.68 16.76
C ASP A 175 16.80 -7.60 16.40
N ALA A 176 15.60 -7.27 16.87
CA ALA A 176 14.40 -8.04 16.56
C ALA A 176 14.07 -7.96 15.06
N ALA A 177 14.15 -6.77 14.46
CA ALA A 177 13.91 -6.55 13.02
C ALA A 177 14.94 -7.33 12.18
N ALA A 178 16.22 -7.27 12.53
CA ALA A 178 17.27 -8.02 11.84
C ALA A 178 17.01 -9.53 11.88
N ARG A 179 16.62 -10.08 13.04
CA ARG A 179 16.26 -11.51 13.17
C ARG A 179 15.05 -11.88 12.31
N HIS A 180 14.00 -11.05 12.30
CA HIS A 180 12.82 -11.29 11.46
C HIS A 180 13.13 -11.23 9.97
N LEU A 181 13.94 -10.27 9.53
CA LEU A 181 14.38 -10.17 8.14
C LEU A 181 15.23 -11.39 7.75
N MET A 182 16.16 -11.81 8.62
CA MET A 182 16.98 -13.00 8.38
C MET A 182 16.14 -14.27 8.25
N LEU A 183 15.12 -14.47 9.10
CA LEU A 183 14.18 -15.57 8.99
C LEU A 183 13.35 -15.50 7.71
N LEU A 184 12.84 -14.32 7.37
CA LEU A 184 12.02 -14.11 6.17
C LEU A 184 12.82 -14.39 4.90
N PHE A 185 13.99 -13.79 4.75
CA PHE A 185 14.86 -14.04 3.60
C PHE A 185 15.43 -15.45 3.57
N GLY A 186 15.74 -16.03 4.74
CA GLY A 186 16.17 -17.42 4.87
C GLY A 186 15.11 -18.40 4.37
N THR A 187 13.86 -18.25 4.81
CA THR A 187 12.76 -19.10 4.38
C THR A 187 12.41 -18.91 2.91
N LEU A 188 12.39 -17.66 2.42
CA LEU A 188 12.15 -17.38 1.00
C LEU A 188 13.23 -17.97 0.11
N SER A 189 14.51 -17.83 0.49
CA SER A 189 15.63 -18.38 -0.29
C SER A 189 15.63 -19.92 -0.27
N ALA A 190 15.33 -20.54 0.86
CA ALA A 190 15.17 -22.00 0.95
C ALA A 190 14.03 -22.48 0.04
N ARG A 191 12.87 -21.81 0.10
CA ARG A 191 11.70 -22.17 -0.69
C ARG A 191 11.92 -21.98 -2.20
N SER A 192 12.61 -20.91 -2.62
CA SER A 192 12.95 -20.70 -4.03
C SER A 192 13.91 -21.77 -4.56
N ARG A 193 14.91 -22.16 -3.77
CA ARG A 193 15.86 -23.24 -4.12
C ARG A 193 15.16 -24.60 -4.26
N TRP A 194 14.21 -24.91 -3.38
CA TRP A 194 13.45 -26.17 -3.45
C TRP A 194 12.41 -26.12 -4.58
N GLY A 195 11.73 -25.01 -4.79
CA GLY A 195 10.78 -24.83 -5.88
C GLY A 195 11.44 -24.96 -7.26
N CYS A 196 12.63 -24.41 -7.45
CA CYS A 196 13.39 -24.59 -8.70
C CYS A 196 13.83 -26.04 -8.92
N ARG A 197 14.24 -26.76 -7.86
CA ARG A 197 14.64 -28.16 -7.97
C ARG A 197 13.46 -29.08 -8.31
N SER A 198 12.33 -28.91 -7.65
CA SER A 198 11.12 -29.70 -7.94
C SER A 198 10.49 -29.34 -9.28
N GLY A 199 10.53 -28.07 -9.70
CA GLY A 199 10.06 -27.62 -11.01
C GLY A 199 10.90 -28.20 -12.17
N SER A 200 12.22 -28.20 -12.04
CA SER A 200 13.10 -28.82 -13.06
C SER A 200 12.93 -30.33 -13.14
N SER A 201 12.71 -31.00 -12.02
CA SER A 201 12.43 -32.45 -12.01
C SER A 201 11.08 -32.77 -12.69
N ALA A 202 10.04 -31.99 -12.44
CA ALA A 202 8.74 -32.16 -13.09
C ALA A 202 8.80 -31.91 -14.60
N ILE A 203 9.55 -30.90 -15.05
CA ILE A 203 9.76 -30.64 -16.48
C ILE A 203 10.55 -31.76 -17.14
N ALA A 204 11.58 -32.31 -16.48
CA ALA A 204 12.36 -33.44 -16.99
C ALA A 204 11.51 -34.72 -17.13
N VAL A 205 10.63 -35.00 -16.15
CA VAL A 205 9.69 -36.13 -16.21
C VAL A 205 8.68 -35.95 -17.35
N LEU A 206 8.12 -34.75 -17.53
CA LEU A 206 7.19 -34.45 -18.62
C LEU A 206 7.86 -34.49 -19.99
N ALA A 207 9.11 -34.07 -20.11
CA ALA A 207 9.89 -34.18 -21.35
C ALA A 207 10.22 -35.64 -21.67
N GLY A 208 10.58 -36.44 -20.66
CA GLY A 208 10.83 -37.87 -20.78
C GLY A 208 9.60 -38.65 -21.23
N SER A 209 8.42 -38.35 -20.68
CA SER A 209 7.16 -39.00 -21.07
C SER A 209 6.74 -38.68 -22.52
N ARG A 210 6.97 -37.46 -22.99
CA ARG A 210 6.73 -37.06 -24.40
C ARG A 210 7.69 -37.73 -25.36
N ALA A 211 8.94 -37.91 -24.98
CA ALA A 211 9.92 -38.65 -25.78
C ALA A 211 9.59 -40.14 -25.88
N CYS A 212 9.14 -40.76 -24.79
CA CYS A 212 8.69 -42.14 -24.75
C CYS A 212 7.42 -42.37 -25.59
N SER A 213 6.45 -41.44 -25.53
CA SER A 213 5.23 -41.47 -26.35
C SER A 213 5.53 -41.37 -27.85
N ARG A 214 6.48 -40.49 -28.25
CA ARG A 214 6.90 -40.41 -29.67
C ARG A 214 7.60 -41.68 -30.17
N ARG A 215 8.42 -42.35 -29.34
CA ARG A 215 9.04 -43.64 -29.73
C ARG A 215 8.01 -44.74 -29.90
N SER A 216 6.98 -44.81 -29.08
CA SER A 216 5.92 -45.81 -29.19
C SER A 216 5.07 -45.63 -30.46
N ILE A 217 4.84 -44.40 -30.92
CA ILE A 217 4.12 -44.07 -32.15
C ILE A 217 4.95 -44.48 -33.39
N LEU A 218 6.26 -44.22 -33.37
CA LEU A 218 7.16 -44.64 -34.44
C LEU A 218 7.26 -46.18 -34.56
N PHE A 219 7.29 -46.89 -33.43
CA PHE A 219 7.30 -48.37 -33.43
C PHE A 219 5.99 -48.98 -33.95
N ARG A 220 4.84 -48.37 -33.69
CA ARG A 220 3.56 -48.80 -34.27
C ARG A 220 3.47 -48.55 -35.76
N ARG A 221 4.02 -47.44 -36.30
CA ARG A 221 4.06 -47.22 -37.77
C ARG A 221 4.97 -48.21 -38.51
N CYS A 222 6.11 -48.60 -37.95
CA CYS A 222 6.97 -49.59 -38.54
C CYS A 222 6.34 -51.02 -38.60
N ARG A 223 5.45 -51.35 -37.64
CA ARG A 223 4.76 -52.63 -37.60
C ARG A 223 3.62 -52.72 -38.64
N LEU A 224 2.98 -51.59 -38.97
CA LEU A 224 1.92 -51.53 -39.98
C LEU A 224 2.45 -51.55 -41.41
N LEU A 225 3.69 -51.12 -41.65
CA LEU A 225 4.32 -51.13 -42.96
C LEU A 225 4.92 -52.54 -43.33
N ARG A 226 5.04 -53.46 -42.37
CA ARG A 226 5.56 -54.83 -42.61
C ARG A 226 4.47 -55.85 -42.91
N CYS A 227 3.19 -55.52 -42.74
CA CYS A 227 2.06 -56.41 -43.03
C CYS A 227 1.39 -56.16 -44.41
N SER A 228 1.89 -55.21 -45.24
CA SER A 228 1.34 -54.96 -46.58
C SER A 228 2.25 -55.38 -47.69
N ALA A 229 3.23 -56.26 -47.40
CA ALA A 229 4.11 -56.86 -48.37
C ALA A 229 4.14 -58.43 -48.26
N CYS A 230 2.95 -59.07 -48.25
CA CYS A 230 2.70 -60.47 -48.55
C CYS A 230 1.40 -60.58 -49.30
#